data_29adb9fe16023ea1b0ec6f3af872d827
#
_entry.id   29adb9fe16023ea1b0ec6f3af872d827
#
_cell.length_a   1.000
_cell.length_b   1.000
_cell.length_c   1.000
_cell.angle_alpha   90.00
_cell.angle_beta   90.00
_cell.angle_gamma   90.00
#
_symmetry.space_group_name_H-M   'P 1'
#
loop_
_entity.id
_entity.type
_entity.pdbx_description
1 polymer ?
#
loop_
_entity_poly.entity_id
_entity_poly.type
_entity_poly.pdbx_seq_one_letter_code
_entity_poly.pdbx_strand_id
1 'polypeptide(L)'
;MHMIDDKSFYYIERAVEKKDLSIERVSTGIPKLDELLQGGLPKNSVTLVSGPPGSGKSILCFHFINAGIKNGERCLYISVDQKIESLLIHANAAGFNFLPAIEKGLLKLAHIDLERSGAYHEMGDLVLTGDFDRIVLDSLSPFADTPLVLGRSVEFEKVPVIEKLSSYPSDSRPVIRYHIRKIFDFLHSVKATSMVTSELTEGGSGLSRDTISEFLADGVILLAIDPMMDRRKLTIWKMRGTKHSLRPVDITITERGIEIK
;
A
#
# COMPACT_ATOMS: atom_id res chain seq x y z
N MET A 1 21.24 -40.16 8.38
CA MET A 1 20.74 -39.80 7.03
C MET A 1 19.52 -38.88 7.23
N HIS A 2 19.80 -37.56 7.38
CA HIS A 2 18.77 -36.56 7.54
C HIS A 2 18.23 -36.20 6.16
N MET A 3 16.97 -36.54 5.92
CA MET A 3 16.26 -36.04 4.74
C MET A 3 16.00 -34.55 4.96
N ILE A 4 16.62 -33.72 4.14
CA ILE A 4 16.30 -32.29 4.00
C ILE A 4 15.02 -32.26 3.18
N ASP A 5 13.91 -31.96 3.83
CA ASP A 5 12.63 -31.75 3.17
C ASP A 5 12.60 -30.32 2.61
N ASP A 6 13.39 -30.11 1.55
CA ASP A 6 13.48 -28.82 0.85
C ASP A 6 12.38 -28.74 -0.21
N LYS A 7 11.15 -28.46 0.25
CA LYS A 7 10.01 -28.18 -0.65
C LYS A 7 10.05 -26.73 -1.12
N SER A 8 11.08 -26.38 -1.88
CA SER A 8 11.13 -25.07 -2.55
C SER A 8 10.20 -24.97 -3.78
N PHE A 9 9.48 -26.05 -4.13
CA PHE A 9 8.54 -26.09 -5.26
C PHE A 9 7.17 -26.57 -4.81
N TYR A 10 6.13 -25.82 -5.20
CA TYR A 10 4.73 -26.21 -5.02
C TYR A 10 4.14 -26.62 -6.35
N TYR A 11 3.65 -27.86 -6.45
CA TYR A 11 2.91 -28.34 -7.62
C TYR A 11 1.44 -28.47 -7.29
N ILE A 12 0.58 -28.00 -8.18
CA ILE A 12 -0.85 -28.30 -8.13
C ILE A 12 -1.07 -29.50 -9.04
N GLU A 13 -1.03 -30.71 -8.47
CA GLU A 13 -1.20 -31.98 -9.23
C GLU A 13 -2.65 -32.34 -9.51
N ARG A 14 -3.62 -31.71 -8.87
CA ARG A 14 -5.04 -31.97 -9.09
C ARG A 14 -5.67 -30.83 -9.88
N ALA A 15 -6.49 -31.21 -10.88
CA ALA A 15 -7.40 -30.28 -11.52
C ALA A 15 -8.15 -29.50 -10.43
N VAL A 16 -8.09 -28.17 -10.48
CA VAL A 16 -8.88 -27.32 -9.61
C VAL A 16 -10.32 -27.72 -9.85
N GLU A 17 -10.93 -28.42 -8.90
CA GLU A 17 -12.38 -28.60 -8.89
C GLU A 17 -12.99 -27.24 -9.21
N LYS A 18 -14.07 -27.17 -10.02
CA LYS A 18 -14.67 -25.92 -10.54
C LYS A 18 -14.92 -24.93 -9.40
N LYS A 19 -13.86 -24.29 -8.95
CA LYS A 19 -13.92 -23.15 -8.05
C LYS A 19 -14.40 -21.99 -8.90
N ASP A 20 -15.38 -21.26 -8.43
CA ASP A 20 -15.76 -20.00 -9.06
C ASP A 20 -14.52 -19.10 -9.06
N LEU A 21 -13.96 -18.84 -10.25
CA LEU A 21 -12.80 -18.00 -10.46
C LEU A 21 -13.19 -16.54 -10.68
N SER A 22 -14.44 -16.16 -10.36
CA SER A 22 -14.87 -14.77 -10.40
C SER A 22 -14.06 -13.93 -9.39
N ILE A 23 -13.72 -12.71 -9.80
CA ILE A 23 -12.96 -11.79 -8.97
C ILE A 23 -13.93 -10.97 -8.13
N GLU A 24 -13.96 -11.22 -6.83
CA GLU A 24 -14.67 -10.34 -5.90
C GLU A 24 -14.03 -8.94 -5.91
N ARG A 25 -14.86 -7.91 -5.77
CA ARG A 25 -14.44 -6.51 -5.83
C ARG A 25 -14.72 -5.77 -4.54
N VAL A 26 -13.84 -4.84 -4.24
CA VAL A 26 -13.91 -3.97 -3.06
C VAL A 26 -13.95 -2.52 -3.51
N SER A 27 -15.00 -1.79 -3.11
CA SER A 27 -15.18 -0.39 -3.50
C SER A 27 -14.02 0.49 -3.03
N THR A 28 -13.56 1.39 -3.89
CA THR A 28 -12.59 2.44 -3.55
C THR A 28 -13.23 3.58 -2.74
N GLY A 29 -14.55 3.64 -2.70
CA GLY A 29 -15.30 4.77 -2.13
C GLY A 29 -15.52 5.93 -3.10
N ILE A 30 -15.04 5.79 -4.34
CA ILE A 30 -15.25 6.76 -5.43
C ILE A 30 -16.00 6.02 -6.55
N PRO A 31 -17.33 6.24 -6.69
CA PRO A 31 -18.17 5.45 -7.61
C PRO A 31 -17.64 5.43 -9.04
N LYS A 32 -17.14 6.56 -9.54
CA LYS A 32 -16.60 6.65 -10.91
C LYS A 32 -15.30 5.86 -11.07
N LEU A 33 -14.45 5.81 -10.04
CA LEU A 33 -13.25 4.96 -10.06
C LEU A 33 -13.64 3.48 -10.02
N ASP A 34 -14.64 3.14 -9.23
CA ASP A 34 -15.14 1.77 -9.17
C ASP A 34 -15.69 1.30 -10.54
N GLU A 35 -16.41 2.17 -11.28
CA GLU A 35 -16.82 1.88 -12.65
C GLU A 35 -15.62 1.60 -13.57
N LEU A 36 -14.58 2.46 -13.52
CA LEU A 36 -13.37 2.29 -14.31
C LEU A 36 -12.60 1.01 -13.95
N LEU A 37 -12.77 0.51 -12.72
CA LEU A 37 -12.19 -0.72 -12.19
C LEU A 37 -13.13 -1.93 -12.28
N GLN A 38 -14.24 -1.84 -13.02
CA GLN A 38 -15.23 -2.92 -13.17
C GLN A 38 -15.87 -3.36 -11.83
N GLY A 39 -16.11 -2.41 -10.92
CA GLY A 39 -16.74 -2.61 -9.61
C GLY A 39 -15.82 -2.38 -8.42
N GLY A 40 -14.58 -1.95 -8.63
CA GLY A 40 -13.61 -1.66 -7.57
C GLY A 40 -12.33 -2.48 -7.66
N LEU A 41 -11.55 -2.43 -6.58
CA LEU A 41 -10.28 -3.17 -6.50
C LEU A 41 -10.54 -4.68 -6.37
N PRO A 42 -9.68 -5.54 -6.93
CA PRO A 42 -9.75 -6.97 -6.64
C PRO A 42 -9.58 -7.21 -5.13
N LYS A 43 -10.44 -8.03 -4.55
CA LYS A 43 -10.37 -8.39 -3.14
C LYS A 43 -9.05 -9.10 -2.83
N ASN A 44 -8.49 -8.87 -1.65
CA ASN A 44 -7.20 -9.42 -1.20
C ASN A 44 -6.01 -9.04 -2.10
N SER A 45 -6.10 -7.93 -2.82
CA SER A 45 -5.00 -7.40 -3.63
C SER A 45 -4.30 -6.23 -2.95
N VAL A 46 -3.08 -5.95 -3.37
CA VAL A 46 -2.31 -4.77 -2.94
C VAL A 46 -2.23 -3.78 -4.10
N THR A 47 -2.78 -2.58 -3.92
CA THR A 47 -2.75 -1.49 -4.90
C THR A 47 -1.79 -0.40 -4.47
N LEU A 48 -0.82 -0.10 -5.34
CA LEU A 48 0.07 1.04 -5.19
C LEU A 48 -0.60 2.31 -5.71
N VAL A 49 -0.60 3.36 -4.91
CA VAL A 49 -1.03 4.72 -5.29
C VAL A 49 0.19 5.63 -5.33
N SER A 50 0.61 6.01 -6.53
CA SER A 50 1.81 6.82 -6.75
C SER A 50 1.47 8.22 -7.22
N GLY A 51 2.31 9.18 -6.87
CA GLY A 51 2.17 10.54 -7.36
C GLY A 51 3.01 11.54 -6.57
N PRO A 52 3.21 12.77 -7.09
CA PRO A 52 3.94 13.82 -6.40
C PRO A 52 3.22 14.28 -5.12
N PRO A 53 3.91 15.01 -4.23
CA PRO A 53 3.26 15.67 -3.09
C PRO A 53 2.07 16.53 -3.56
N GLY A 54 0.97 16.53 -2.78
CA GLY A 54 -0.24 17.31 -3.12
C GLY A 54 -1.13 16.69 -4.20
N SER A 55 -0.81 15.52 -4.77
CA SER A 55 -1.62 14.87 -5.81
C SER A 55 -2.91 14.23 -5.32
N GLY A 56 -3.07 14.02 -4.00
CA GLY A 56 -4.28 13.45 -3.40
C GLY A 56 -4.15 11.98 -2.96
N LYS A 57 -2.94 11.41 -2.86
CA LYS A 57 -2.72 10.02 -2.45
C LYS A 57 -3.45 9.65 -1.16
N SER A 58 -3.19 10.39 -0.08
CA SER A 58 -3.81 10.14 1.23
C SER A 58 -5.33 10.32 1.20
N ILE A 59 -5.84 11.28 0.40
CA ILE A 59 -7.29 11.49 0.25
C ILE A 59 -7.94 10.28 -0.44
N LEU A 60 -7.29 9.69 -1.44
CA LEU A 60 -7.75 8.44 -2.06
C LEU A 60 -7.79 7.30 -1.04
N CYS A 61 -6.78 7.21 -0.17
CA CYS A 61 -6.76 6.25 0.94
C CYS A 61 -7.89 6.51 1.95
N PHE A 62 -8.24 7.78 2.23
CA PHE A 62 -9.37 8.10 3.10
C PHE A 62 -10.70 7.64 2.51
N HIS A 63 -10.92 7.80 1.20
CA HIS A 63 -12.10 7.25 0.52
C HIS A 63 -12.18 5.73 0.69
N PHE A 64 -11.07 5.04 0.46
CA PHE A 64 -11.00 3.59 0.55
C PHE A 64 -11.31 3.08 1.97
N ILE A 65 -10.75 3.70 3.00
CA ILE A 65 -11.04 3.38 4.41
C ILE A 65 -12.49 3.70 4.75
N ASN A 66 -12.99 4.87 4.35
CA ASN A 66 -14.35 5.29 4.65
C ASN A 66 -15.40 4.37 3.99
N ALA A 67 -15.12 3.84 2.81
CA ALA A 67 -15.98 2.84 2.17
C ALA A 67 -16.04 1.54 3.00
N GLY A 68 -14.90 1.07 3.53
CA GLY A 68 -14.86 -0.09 4.43
C GLY A 68 -15.65 0.14 5.71
N ILE A 69 -15.43 1.27 6.37
CA ILE A 69 -16.17 1.66 7.57
C ILE A 69 -17.69 1.66 7.33
N LYS A 70 -18.14 2.20 6.21
CA LYS A 70 -19.57 2.22 5.83
C LYS A 70 -20.15 0.81 5.63
N ASN A 71 -19.32 -0.13 5.21
CA ASN A 71 -19.69 -1.54 5.05
C ASN A 71 -19.55 -2.37 6.36
N GLY A 72 -19.13 -1.74 7.47
CA GLY A 72 -18.88 -2.44 8.73
C GLY A 72 -17.59 -3.26 8.74
N GLU A 73 -16.68 -3.02 7.80
CA GLU A 73 -15.40 -3.71 7.67
C GLU A 73 -14.38 -3.16 8.69
N ARG A 74 -13.47 -4.03 9.14
CA ARG A 74 -12.37 -3.66 10.03
C ARG A 74 -11.22 -3.09 9.21
N CYS A 75 -10.86 -1.85 9.49
CA CYS A 75 -9.89 -1.10 8.73
C CYS A 75 -8.65 -0.78 9.58
N LEU A 76 -7.47 -0.83 8.94
CA LEU A 76 -6.21 -0.38 9.49
C LEU A 76 -5.63 0.71 8.61
N TYR A 77 -5.24 1.83 9.22
CA TYR A 77 -4.46 2.88 8.54
C TYR A 77 -3.12 3.04 9.27
N ILE A 78 -2.04 2.72 8.58
CA ILE A 78 -0.67 2.90 9.06
C ILE A 78 -0.11 4.16 8.41
N SER A 79 0.22 5.15 9.22
CA SER A 79 0.92 6.37 8.80
C SER A 79 2.39 6.26 9.17
N VAL A 80 3.28 6.59 8.24
CA VAL A 80 4.73 6.63 8.47
C VAL A 80 5.21 8.08 8.52
N ASP A 81 4.63 8.95 7.67
CA ASP A 81 5.07 10.34 7.53
C ASP A 81 4.39 11.29 8.51
N GLN A 82 3.20 10.96 9.00
CA GLN A 82 2.38 11.88 9.79
C GLN A 82 1.96 11.26 11.11
N LYS A 83 2.00 12.07 12.16
CA LYS A 83 1.41 11.72 13.46
C LYS A 83 -0.11 11.59 13.35
N ILE A 84 -0.70 10.75 14.20
CA ILE A 84 -2.13 10.42 14.16
C ILE A 84 -3.02 11.68 14.28
N GLU A 85 -2.65 12.64 15.13
CA GLU A 85 -3.43 13.87 15.33
C GLU A 85 -3.50 14.69 14.03
N SER A 86 -2.34 14.85 13.34
CA SER A 86 -2.28 15.55 12.06
C SER A 86 -3.07 14.83 10.98
N LEU A 87 -2.98 13.49 10.93
CA LEU A 87 -3.74 12.67 10.00
C LEU A 87 -5.25 12.88 10.18
N LEU A 88 -5.75 12.87 11.43
CA LEU A 88 -7.16 13.09 11.73
C LEU A 88 -7.63 14.50 11.34
N ILE A 89 -6.81 15.52 11.58
CA ILE A 89 -7.12 16.90 11.17
C ILE A 89 -7.23 16.97 9.64
N HIS A 90 -6.27 16.38 8.90
CA HIS A 90 -6.28 16.39 7.44
C HIS A 90 -7.45 15.57 6.87
N ALA A 91 -7.77 14.43 7.47
CA ALA A 91 -8.93 13.63 7.07
C ALA A 91 -10.23 14.42 7.27
N ASN A 92 -10.40 15.07 8.41
CA ASN A 92 -11.58 15.89 8.71
C ASN A 92 -11.71 17.07 7.74
N ALA A 93 -10.62 17.76 7.42
CA ALA A 93 -10.61 18.85 6.44
C ALA A 93 -10.98 18.38 5.02
N ALA A 94 -10.72 17.11 4.70
CA ALA A 94 -11.12 16.47 3.43
C ALA A 94 -12.52 15.82 3.48
N GLY A 95 -13.29 16.04 4.56
CA GLY A 95 -14.67 15.57 4.71
C GLY A 95 -14.80 14.16 5.32
N PHE A 96 -13.73 13.62 5.93
CA PHE A 96 -13.72 12.28 6.56
C PHE A 96 -13.60 12.37 8.08
N ASN A 97 -14.72 12.23 8.79
CA ASN A 97 -14.71 12.13 10.24
C ASN A 97 -14.53 10.66 10.66
N PHE A 98 -13.32 10.31 11.09
CA PHE A 98 -12.98 8.94 11.49
C PHE A 98 -13.19 8.65 12.98
N LEU A 99 -13.41 9.65 13.83
CA LEU A 99 -13.54 9.46 15.27
C LEU A 99 -14.63 8.43 15.65
N PRO A 100 -15.85 8.48 15.07
CA PRO A 100 -16.89 7.49 15.43
C PRO A 100 -16.51 6.05 15.04
N ALA A 101 -15.71 5.87 13.99
CA ALA A 101 -15.26 4.55 13.55
C ALA A 101 -14.17 3.99 14.47
N ILE A 102 -13.31 4.85 14.99
CA ILE A 102 -12.28 4.50 15.98
C ILE A 102 -12.97 4.08 17.27
N GLU A 103 -13.94 4.84 17.77
CA GLU A 103 -14.71 4.53 18.98
C GLU A 103 -15.45 3.18 18.89
N LYS A 104 -15.95 2.85 17.68
CA LYS A 104 -16.62 1.56 17.40
C LYS A 104 -15.65 0.39 17.15
N GLY A 105 -14.34 0.64 17.13
CA GLY A 105 -13.34 -0.38 16.83
C GLY A 105 -13.30 -0.82 15.35
N LEU A 106 -13.96 -0.07 14.44
CA LEU A 106 -13.94 -0.34 13.01
C LEU A 106 -12.68 0.22 12.31
N LEU A 107 -12.05 1.23 12.89
CA LEU A 107 -10.81 1.80 12.38
C LEU A 107 -9.73 1.80 13.46
N LYS A 108 -8.60 1.20 13.15
CA LYS A 108 -7.36 1.32 13.92
C LYS A 108 -6.40 2.22 13.16
N LEU A 109 -5.86 3.23 13.86
CA LEU A 109 -4.79 4.08 13.34
C LEU A 109 -3.49 3.71 14.03
N ALA A 110 -2.41 3.61 13.27
CA ALA A 110 -1.06 3.37 13.77
C ALA A 110 -0.10 4.36 13.14
N HIS A 111 0.82 4.89 13.94
CA HIS A 111 1.98 5.64 13.44
C HIS A 111 3.23 4.81 13.68
N ILE A 112 4.00 4.60 12.63
CA ILE A 112 5.26 3.85 12.68
C ILE A 112 6.41 4.81 12.55
N ASP A 113 7.21 4.88 13.60
CA ASP A 113 8.46 5.63 13.64
C ASP A 113 9.62 4.71 13.22
N LEU A 114 10.12 4.89 12.02
CA LEU A 114 11.18 4.03 11.44
C LEU A 114 12.54 4.20 12.13
N GLU A 115 12.74 5.23 12.92
CA GLU A 115 13.97 5.43 13.70
C GLU A 115 14.01 4.51 14.94
N ARG A 116 12.85 3.98 15.35
CA ARG A 116 12.77 3.05 16.48
C ARG A 116 13.17 1.64 16.06
N SER A 117 14.02 1.03 16.88
CA SER A 117 14.31 -0.41 16.75
C SER A 117 13.02 -1.23 16.89
N GLY A 118 12.80 -2.17 15.99
CA GLY A 118 11.60 -3.03 16.01
C GLY A 118 10.40 -2.52 15.23
N ALA A 119 10.45 -1.31 14.64
CA ALA A 119 9.33 -0.72 13.89
C ALA A 119 8.76 -1.66 12.80
N TYR A 120 9.63 -2.39 12.10
CA TYR A 120 9.22 -3.39 11.11
C TYR A 120 8.48 -4.58 11.73
N HIS A 121 8.94 -5.06 12.89
CA HIS A 121 8.27 -6.15 13.62
C HIS A 121 6.90 -5.70 14.10
N GLU A 122 6.84 -4.54 14.74
CA GLU A 122 5.57 -3.97 15.23
C GLU A 122 4.56 -3.83 14.08
N MET A 123 5.00 -3.37 12.91
CA MET A 123 4.16 -3.26 11.73
C MET A 123 3.72 -4.64 11.21
N GLY A 124 4.66 -5.58 11.10
CA GLY A 124 4.37 -6.95 10.65
C GLY A 124 3.39 -7.65 11.57
N ASP A 125 3.61 -7.59 12.88
CA ASP A 125 2.72 -8.16 13.89
C ASP A 125 1.32 -7.55 13.82
N LEU A 126 1.23 -6.22 13.68
CA LEU A 126 -0.03 -5.51 13.55
C LEU A 126 -0.83 -5.97 12.33
N VAL A 127 -0.18 -6.13 11.18
CA VAL A 127 -0.80 -6.60 9.94
C VAL A 127 -1.21 -8.06 10.04
N LEU A 128 -0.33 -8.93 10.57
CA LEU A 128 -0.54 -10.38 10.57
C LEU A 128 -1.57 -10.83 11.61
N THR A 129 -1.68 -10.12 12.75
CA THR A 129 -2.55 -10.53 13.86
C THR A 129 -3.87 -9.77 13.93
N GLY A 130 -4.01 -8.69 13.17
CA GLY A 130 -5.10 -7.73 13.36
C GLY A 130 -6.44 -8.13 12.75
N ASP A 131 -6.50 -9.13 11.87
CA ASP A 131 -7.72 -9.56 11.17
C ASP A 131 -8.51 -8.39 10.55
N PHE A 132 -7.84 -7.63 9.68
CA PHE A 132 -8.41 -6.48 8.99
C PHE A 132 -8.91 -6.87 7.60
N ASP A 133 -10.00 -6.22 7.16
CA ASP A 133 -10.53 -6.33 5.80
C ASP A 133 -9.84 -5.36 4.85
N ARG A 134 -9.46 -4.17 5.37
CA ARG A 134 -8.75 -3.13 4.60
C ARG A 134 -7.53 -2.63 5.35
N ILE A 135 -6.44 -2.46 4.60
CA ILE A 135 -5.19 -1.91 5.12
C ILE A 135 -4.71 -0.77 4.22
N VAL A 136 -4.30 0.32 4.83
CA VAL A 136 -3.57 1.41 4.18
C VAL A 136 -2.20 1.55 4.82
N LEU A 137 -1.16 1.66 4.00
CA LEU A 137 0.19 2.06 4.41
C LEU A 137 0.58 3.35 3.67
N ASP A 138 0.65 4.45 4.40
CA ASP A 138 0.91 5.80 3.88
C ASP A 138 2.10 6.43 4.63
N SER A 139 3.33 6.41 4.06
CA SER A 139 3.74 5.96 2.75
C SER A 139 4.88 4.91 2.81
N LEU A 140 5.17 4.29 1.65
CA LEU A 140 6.37 3.45 1.47
C LEU A 140 7.66 4.28 1.29
N SER A 141 7.55 5.57 0.96
CA SER A 141 8.71 6.40 0.61
C SER A 141 9.76 6.48 1.70
N PRO A 142 9.43 6.62 3.00
CA PRO A 142 10.43 6.65 4.07
C PRO A 142 11.26 5.35 4.17
N PHE A 143 10.67 4.21 3.81
CA PHE A 143 11.40 2.93 3.79
C PHE A 143 12.46 2.89 2.68
N ALA A 144 12.30 3.69 1.62
CA ALA A 144 13.28 3.82 0.56
C ALA A 144 14.41 4.78 0.92
N ASP A 145 14.16 5.74 1.80
CA ASP A 145 15.09 6.83 2.14
C ASP A 145 15.84 6.60 3.44
N THR A 146 15.29 5.81 4.37
CA THR A 146 15.90 5.58 5.67
C THR A 146 17.14 4.71 5.51
N PRO A 147 18.35 5.23 5.79
CA PRO A 147 19.54 4.40 5.81
C PRO A 147 19.38 3.40 6.96
N LEU A 148 19.23 2.15 6.61
CA LEU A 148 19.15 1.08 7.59
C LEU A 148 20.47 1.02 8.35
N VAL A 149 20.45 1.41 9.61
CA VAL A 149 21.59 1.24 10.52
C VAL A 149 21.73 -0.25 10.78
N LEU A 150 22.54 -0.92 9.96
CA LEU A 150 22.84 -2.36 9.99
C LEU A 150 23.54 -2.81 11.29
N GLY A 151 23.52 -2.01 12.35
CA GLY A 151 24.43 -2.17 13.45
C GLY A 151 23.91 -2.95 14.65
N ARG A 152 22.61 -3.16 14.87
CA ARG A 152 22.12 -3.70 16.16
C ARG A 152 20.76 -4.40 16.16
N SER A 153 20.14 -4.75 15.05
CA SER A 153 18.90 -5.52 15.12
C SER A 153 19.16 -7.01 14.82
N VAL A 154 18.76 -7.85 15.73
CA VAL A 154 18.76 -9.33 15.66
C VAL A 154 18.01 -9.84 14.40
N GLU A 155 17.22 -8.99 13.77
CA GLU A 155 16.44 -9.24 12.56
C GLU A 155 17.30 -9.48 11.33
N PHE A 156 18.52 -8.92 11.29
CA PHE A 156 19.44 -9.08 10.17
C PHE A 156 20.31 -10.34 10.24
N GLU A 157 20.43 -10.97 11.41
CA GLU A 157 21.22 -12.21 11.56
C GLU A 157 20.65 -13.40 10.76
N LYS A 158 19.40 -13.29 10.29
CA LYS A 158 18.73 -14.35 9.51
C LYS A 158 18.70 -14.10 8.00
N VAL A 159 19.36 -13.05 7.51
CA VAL A 159 19.40 -12.76 6.07
C VAL A 159 20.67 -13.34 5.45
N PRO A 160 20.60 -14.44 4.69
CA PRO A 160 21.79 -15.16 4.19
C PRO A 160 22.69 -14.32 3.27
N VAL A 161 22.17 -13.21 2.73
CA VAL A 161 22.89 -12.35 1.77
C VAL A 161 23.77 -11.31 2.47
N ILE A 162 23.46 -10.97 3.74
CA ILE A 162 24.15 -9.89 4.47
C ILE A 162 25.41 -10.38 5.18
N GLU A 163 25.49 -11.67 5.52
CA GLU A 163 26.70 -12.26 6.12
C GLU A 163 27.97 -12.14 5.24
N LYS A 164 27.80 -11.93 3.94
CA LYS A 164 28.92 -11.79 2.99
C LYS A 164 29.32 -10.35 2.67
N LEU A 165 28.59 -9.37 3.17
CA LEU A 165 28.89 -7.96 2.95
C LEU A 165 29.73 -7.43 4.12
N SER A 166 31.01 -7.79 4.15
CA SER A 166 31.99 -7.34 5.17
C SER A 166 32.39 -5.86 5.03
N SER A 167 31.80 -5.12 4.13
CA SER A 167 31.96 -3.67 3.98
C SER A 167 30.62 -3.07 3.57
N TYR A 168 30.29 -1.88 4.06
CA TYR A 168 29.11 -1.11 3.66
C TYR A 168 29.01 -1.13 2.14
N PRO A 169 27.92 -1.68 1.54
CA PRO A 169 27.78 -1.61 0.12
C PRO A 169 27.67 -0.14 -0.28
N SER A 170 28.44 0.28 -1.25
CA SER A 170 28.31 1.60 -1.88
C SER A 170 26.91 1.80 -2.50
N ASP A 171 26.10 0.76 -2.56
CA ASP A 171 24.74 0.72 -3.07
C ASP A 171 23.78 0.10 -2.07
N SER A 172 22.91 0.94 -1.47
CA SER A 172 21.86 0.52 -0.52
C SER A 172 20.63 -0.11 -1.20
N ARG A 173 20.51 -0.04 -2.54
CA ARG A 173 19.34 -0.52 -3.29
C ARG A 173 18.97 -1.97 -3.03
N PRO A 174 19.88 -2.95 -2.91
CA PRO A 174 19.51 -4.33 -2.62
C PRO A 174 18.80 -4.50 -1.27
N VAL A 175 19.23 -3.76 -0.25
CA VAL A 175 18.64 -3.80 1.09
C VAL A 175 17.25 -3.17 1.08
N ILE A 176 17.10 -2.00 0.48
CA ILE A 176 15.80 -1.33 0.30
C ILE A 176 14.82 -2.27 -0.42
N ARG A 177 15.24 -2.89 -1.52
CA ARG A 177 14.41 -3.83 -2.28
C ARG A 177 13.97 -5.03 -1.45
N TYR A 178 14.83 -5.53 -0.57
CA TYR A 178 14.47 -6.62 0.35
C TYR A 178 13.38 -6.17 1.32
N HIS A 179 13.51 -4.99 1.94
CA HIS A 179 12.51 -4.48 2.89
C HIS A 179 11.16 -4.20 2.23
N ILE A 180 11.17 -3.54 1.08
CA ILE A 180 9.93 -3.29 0.32
C ILE A 180 9.26 -4.63 -0.03
N ARG A 181 10.03 -5.63 -0.50
CA ARG A 181 9.48 -6.97 -0.79
C ARG A 181 8.84 -7.60 0.45
N LYS A 182 9.48 -7.50 1.62
CA LYS A 182 8.92 -8.02 2.88
C LYS A 182 7.61 -7.34 3.28
N ILE A 183 7.49 -6.03 3.07
CA ILE A 183 6.22 -5.32 3.30
C ILE A 183 5.12 -5.90 2.40
N PHE A 184 5.40 -6.08 1.11
CA PHE A 184 4.42 -6.69 0.20
C PHE A 184 4.11 -8.15 0.57
N ASP A 185 5.11 -8.94 1.01
CA ASP A 185 4.90 -10.32 1.49
C ASP A 185 3.92 -10.34 2.67
N PHE A 186 4.05 -9.43 3.65
CA PHE A 186 3.09 -9.31 4.76
C PHE A 186 1.70 -8.96 4.27
N LEU A 187 1.57 -7.94 3.40
CA LEU A 187 0.28 -7.51 2.88
C LEU A 187 -0.41 -8.59 2.02
N HIS A 188 0.35 -9.39 1.26
CA HIS A 188 -0.20 -10.49 0.48
C HIS A 188 -0.51 -11.74 1.31
N SER A 189 0.08 -11.89 2.50
CA SER A 189 -0.15 -13.06 3.36
C SER A 189 -1.47 -12.99 4.13
N VAL A 190 -2.07 -11.80 4.23
CA VAL A 190 -3.33 -11.58 4.92
C VAL A 190 -4.51 -11.48 3.94
N LYS A 191 -5.73 -11.77 4.45
CA LYS A 191 -6.96 -11.68 3.64
C LYS A 191 -7.52 -10.24 3.63
N ALA A 192 -6.65 -9.26 3.49
CA ALA A 192 -7.04 -7.85 3.43
C ALA A 192 -6.85 -7.29 2.02
N THR A 193 -7.71 -6.37 1.61
CA THR A 193 -7.45 -5.55 0.43
C THR A 193 -6.66 -4.33 0.89
N SER A 194 -5.53 -4.06 0.23
CA SER A 194 -4.58 -3.06 0.72
C SER A 194 -4.32 -1.96 -0.30
N MET A 195 -4.13 -0.74 0.19
CA MET A 195 -3.54 0.37 -0.56
C MET A 195 -2.23 0.78 0.09
N VAL A 196 -1.20 0.99 -0.73
CA VAL A 196 0.09 1.54 -0.30
C VAL A 196 0.40 2.77 -1.12
N THR A 197 0.93 3.82 -0.50
CA THR A 197 1.28 5.04 -1.22
C THR A 197 2.79 5.16 -1.43
N SER A 198 3.18 5.77 -2.55
CA SER A 198 4.57 6.12 -2.86
C SER A 198 4.66 7.50 -3.45
N GLU A 199 5.60 8.30 -2.96
CA GLU A 199 5.88 9.60 -3.53
C GLU A 199 6.74 9.49 -4.77
N LEU A 200 6.38 10.24 -5.80
CA LEU A 200 7.21 10.40 -6.98
C LEU A 200 7.98 11.71 -6.90
N THR A 201 9.27 11.64 -7.21
CA THR A 201 10.09 12.85 -7.37
C THR A 201 9.81 13.49 -8.73
N GLU A 202 9.85 14.82 -8.78
CA GLU A 202 9.73 15.55 -10.04
C GLU A 202 10.82 15.11 -11.02
N GLY A 203 10.43 14.81 -12.26
CA GLY A 203 11.37 14.34 -13.30
C GLY A 203 11.78 12.87 -13.20
N GLY A 204 11.29 12.13 -12.21
CA GLY A 204 11.52 10.68 -12.11
C GLY A 204 10.77 9.91 -13.19
N SER A 205 11.42 8.92 -13.82
CA SER A 205 10.83 8.06 -14.85
C SER A 205 10.12 6.82 -14.31
N GLY A 206 10.15 6.59 -12.99
CA GLY A 206 9.56 5.42 -12.33
C GLY A 206 8.10 5.63 -11.90
N LEU A 207 7.44 4.53 -11.55
CA LEU A 207 6.08 4.53 -10.99
C LEU A 207 6.09 4.44 -9.46
N SER A 208 7.23 4.27 -8.83
CA SER A 208 7.46 4.33 -7.39
C SER A 208 8.83 4.93 -7.08
N ARG A 209 9.01 5.43 -5.84
CA ARG A 209 10.29 5.97 -5.39
C ARG A 209 11.38 4.91 -5.29
N ASP A 210 11.00 3.70 -4.88
CA ASP A 210 11.87 2.55 -4.69
C ASP A 210 12.15 1.73 -5.98
N THR A 211 11.46 2.04 -7.07
CA THR A 211 11.59 1.38 -8.39
C THR A 211 11.31 -0.14 -8.39
N ILE A 212 10.57 -0.64 -7.41
CA ILE A 212 10.21 -2.06 -7.31
C ILE A 212 8.74 -2.28 -6.93
N SER A 213 8.14 -1.37 -6.15
CA SER A 213 6.76 -1.50 -5.67
C SER A 213 5.76 -1.69 -6.81
N GLU A 214 5.95 -1.05 -7.95
CA GLU A 214 5.09 -1.18 -9.15
C GLU A 214 5.07 -2.60 -9.73
N PHE A 215 6.14 -3.38 -9.52
CA PHE A 215 6.21 -4.77 -9.96
C PHE A 215 5.57 -5.72 -8.95
N LEU A 216 5.69 -5.41 -7.65
CA LEU A 216 5.17 -6.22 -6.56
C LEU A 216 3.67 -6.06 -6.40
N ALA A 217 3.14 -4.85 -6.56
CA ALA A 217 1.72 -4.53 -6.45
C ALA A 217 0.88 -5.24 -7.51
N ASP A 218 -0.36 -5.59 -7.18
CA ASP A 218 -1.36 -6.12 -8.11
C ASP A 218 -1.98 -5.03 -8.97
N GLY A 219 -2.14 -3.83 -8.40
CA GLY A 219 -2.62 -2.63 -9.06
C GLY A 219 -1.66 -1.46 -8.90
N VAL A 220 -1.68 -0.53 -9.86
CA VAL A 220 -0.97 0.76 -9.78
C VAL A 220 -1.93 1.85 -10.26
N ILE A 221 -2.22 2.80 -9.38
CA ILE A 221 -2.94 4.03 -9.68
C ILE A 221 -1.95 5.18 -9.61
N LEU A 222 -1.80 5.90 -10.72
CA LEU A 222 -0.91 7.05 -10.84
C LEU A 222 -1.71 8.33 -10.72
N LEU A 223 -1.32 9.20 -9.80
CA LEU A 223 -1.81 10.55 -9.66
C LEU A 223 -0.79 11.53 -10.22
N ALA A 224 -1.22 12.46 -11.04
CA ALA A 224 -0.38 13.48 -11.64
C ALA A 224 -0.94 14.88 -11.37
N ILE A 225 -0.05 15.87 -11.30
CA ILE A 225 -0.37 17.28 -11.19
C ILE A 225 0.17 17.98 -12.43
N ASP A 226 -0.66 18.82 -13.02
CA ASP A 226 -0.28 19.79 -14.03
C ASP A 226 -0.46 21.19 -13.44
N PRO A 227 0.61 21.77 -12.87
CA PRO A 227 0.49 23.08 -12.19
C PRO A 227 0.16 24.21 -13.14
N MET A 228 0.56 24.12 -14.42
CA MET A 228 0.30 25.16 -15.43
C MET A 228 -1.17 25.24 -15.80
N MET A 229 -1.84 24.10 -15.78
CA MET A 229 -3.28 23.99 -16.14
C MET A 229 -4.19 23.91 -14.91
N ASP A 230 -3.62 23.99 -13.70
CA ASP A 230 -4.32 23.76 -12.42
C ASP A 230 -5.18 22.49 -12.46
N ARG A 231 -4.59 21.39 -12.91
CA ARG A 231 -5.27 20.10 -13.10
C ARG A 231 -4.58 18.98 -12.36
N ARG A 232 -5.39 18.08 -11.88
CA ARG A 232 -4.95 16.78 -11.38
C ARG A 232 -5.54 15.66 -12.22
N LYS A 233 -4.78 14.61 -12.44
CA LYS A 233 -5.19 13.45 -13.24
C LYS A 233 -4.95 12.17 -12.48
N LEU A 234 -5.83 11.20 -12.71
CA LEU A 234 -5.71 9.83 -12.24
C LEU A 234 -5.62 8.89 -13.44
N THR A 235 -4.66 7.96 -13.38
CA THR A 235 -4.51 6.91 -14.39
C THR A 235 -4.45 5.56 -13.71
N ILE A 236 -5.27 4.62 -14.15
CA ILE A 236 -5.12 3.21 -13.76
C ILE A 236 -4.02 2.65 -14.65
N TRP A 237 -2.78 2.55 -14.09
CA TRP A 237 -1.63 2.11 -14.87
C TRP A 237 -1.58 0.59 -15.01
N LYS A 238 -1.99 -0.10 -13.95
CA LYS A 238 -2.00 -1.56 -13.86
C LYS A 238 -3.12 -1.99 -12.93
N MET A 239 -3.84 -3.05 -13.28
CA MET A 239 -4.76 -3.73 -12.36
C MET A 239 -4.91 -5.19 -12.81
N ARG A 240 -4.28 -6.12 -12.07
CA ARG A 240 -4.37 -7.55 -12.37
C ARG A 240 -5.82 -8.01 -12.31
N GLY A 241 -6.21 -8.88 -13.24
CA GLY A 241 -7.57 -9.39 -13.30
C GLY A 241 -8.66 -8.35 -13.63
N THR A 242 -8.27 -7.17 -14.16
CA THR A 242 -9.21 -6.10 -14.50
C THR A 242 -8.89 -5.52 -15.87
N LYS A 243 -9.86 -5.48 -16.74
CA LYS A 243 -9.76 -4.74 -18.00
C LYS A 243 -9.98 -3.26 -17.70
N HIS A 244 -9.00 -2.43 -17.98
CA HIS A 244 -9.05 -0.99 -17.73
C HIS A 244 -8.42 -0.21 -18.88
N SER A 245 -8.71 1.10 -18.92
CA SER A 245 -8.09 2.04 -19.86
C SER A 245 -6.88 2.69 -19.21
N LEU A 246 -5.82 2.94 -20.00
CA LEU A 246 -4.69 3.78 -19.61
C LEU A 246 -4.95 5.28 -19.78
N ARG A 247 -6.15 5.66 -20.26
CA ARG A 247 -6.50 7.06 -20.48
C ARG A 247 -6.62 7.78 -19.13
N PRO A 248 -5.88 8.87 -18.90
CA PRO A 248 -6.02 9.68 -17.70
C PRO A 248 -7.41 10.30 -17.60
N VAL A 249 -7.95 10.35 -16.38
CA VAL A 249 -9.18 11.07 -16.06
C VAL A 249 -8.86 12.27 -15.17
N ASP A 250 -9.57 13.39 -15.38
CA ASP A 250 -9.40 14.58 -14.55
C ASP A 250 -10.07 14.35 -13.18
N ILE A 251 -9.36 14.74 -12.12
CA ILE A 251 -9.85 14.70 -10.75
C ILE A 251 -9.83 16.09 -10.11
N THR A 252 -10.73 16.32 -9.18
CA THR A 252 -10.77 17.53 -8.35
C THR A 252 -10.74 17.10 -6.89
N ILE A 253 -10.03 17.87 -6.05
CA ILE A 253 -10.08 17.71 -4.60
C ILE A 253 -11.04 18.75 -4.06
N THR A 254 -12.07 18.29 -3.35
CA THR A 254 -13.15 19.10 -2.77
C THR A 254 -13.22 18.85 -1.26
N GLU A 255 -14.13 19.54 -0.57
CA GLU A 255 -14.45 19.27 0.84
C GLU A 255 -15.05 17.87 1.09
N ARG A 256 -15.35 17.13 0.03
CA ARG A 256 -15.85 15.75 0.07
C ARG A 256 -14.82 14.73 -0.44
N GLY A 257 -13.57 15.14 -0.53
CA GLY A 257 -12.47 14.34 -1.03
C GLY A 257 -12.28 14.47 -2.56
N ILE A 258 -11.92 13.35 -3.22
CA ILE A 258 -11.67 13.28 -4.67
C ILE A 258 -12.98 13.06 -5.42
N GLU A 259 -13.19 13.90 -6.42
CA GLU A 259 -14.26 13.74 -7.43
C GLU A 259 -13.62 13.53 -8.81
N ILE A 260 -14.11 12.55 -9.59
CA ILE A 260 -13.70 12.28 -10.97
C ILE A 260 -14.73 12.93 -11.90
N LYS A 261 -14.25 13.70 -12.87
CA LYS A 261 -15.07 14.38 -13.86
C LYS A 261 -15.44 13.47 -15.04
#